data_c3695474070f725661c3af4c1ea45cd0
#
_entry.id   c3695474070f725661c3af4c1ea45cd0
#
_cell.length_a   1.000
_cell.length_b   1.000
_cell.length_c   1.000
_cell.angle_alpha   90.00
_cell.angle_beta   90.00
_cell.angle_gamma   90.00
#
_symmetry.space_group_name_H-M   'P 1'
#
loop_
_entity.id
_entity.type
_entity.pdbx_description
1 polymer ?
#
loop_
_entity_poly.entity_id
_entity_poly.type
_entity_poly.pdbx_seq_one_letter_code
_entity_poly.pdbx_strand_id
1 'polypeptide(L)'
;MGADSTLVYDDVWLTEQPLYRDPRFQWLLNHRGAGNPNGGRGVGWFAWKPVVIQDALSRCDPGDIVLYTDADTYPVAPFGVLYEECARRDGIMLFSAVGCLNQWYTKRDCLVAMGMDDDKYRFCQHAVARFMLFQAGNQRANDFLAEWAYWVLDPRCQTFEPSALAPEYPELIEHRTEQSVFTLLAHKYGEKLYREACQFGESVNDDRELYGQLFHQKGTDRPKSPNGSVFRNT
;
A
#
# COMPACT_ATOMS: atom_id res chain seq x y z
N MET A 1 -23.50 6.33 -3.36
CA MET A 1 -22.92 7.20 -4.37
C MET A 1 -21.43 6.94 -4.45
N GLY A 2 -20.82 7.18 -5.60
CA GLY A 2 -19.41 6.94 -5.88
C GLY A 2 -18.59 8.22 -5.82
N ALA A 3 -17.49 8.26 -6.57
CA ALA A 3 -16.68 9.46 -6.76
C ALA A 3 -17.35 10.45 -7.73
N ASP A 4 -17.13 11.74 -7.53
CA ASP A 4 -17.64 12.80 -8.41
C ASP A 4 -16.81 12.87 -9.71
N SER A 5 -15.54 12.47 -9.66
CA SER A 5 -14.66 12.37 -10.80
C SER A 5 -13.69 11.19 -10.67
N THR A 6 -13.10 10.77 -11.78
CA THR A 6 -12.13 9.68 -11.82
C THR A 6 -10.93 10.10 -12.65
N LEU A 7 -9.73 9.92 -12.09
CA LEU A 7 -8.46 10.08 -12.78
C LEU A 7 -7.87 8.69 -13.07
N VAL A 8 -7.40 8.48 -14.27
CA VAL A 8 -6.71 7.24 -14.68
C VAL A 8 -5.29 7.61 -15.06
N TYR A 9 -4.33 6.91 -14.48
CA TYR A 9 -2.91 7.11 -14.72
C TYR A 9 -2.34 5.90 -15.47
N ASP A 10 -1.53 6.18 -16.46
CA ASP A 10 -0.90 5.18 -17.32
C ASP A 10 0.63 5.36 -17.38
N ASP A 11 1.28 4.53 -18.15
CA ASP A 11 2.72 4.58 -18.37
C ASP A 11 3.15 5.85 -19.12
N VAL A 12 2.31 6.40 -20.01
CA VAL A 12 2.59 7.66 -20.72
C VAL A 12 2.70 8.79 -19.72
N TRP A 13 1.67 8.95 -18.85
CA TRP A 13 1.72 9.93 -17.77
C TRP A 13 2.97 9.80 -16.89
N LEU A 14 3.33 8.57 -16.53
CA LEU A 14 4.49 8.30 -15.68
C LEU A 14 5.80 8.79 -16.32
N THR A 15 5.96 8.61 -17.63
CA THR A 15 7.19 9.05 -18.36
C THR A 15 7.39 10.56 -18.35
N GLU A 16 6.32 11.32 -18.17
CA GLU A 16 6.36 12.79 -18.10
C GLU A 16 6.73 13.31 -16.70
N GLN A 17 6.64 12.48 -15.67
CA GLN A 17 6.87 12.89 -14.29
C GLN A 17 8.36 13.06 -13.97
N PRO A 18 8.71 13.98 -13.03
CA PRO A 18 10.08 14.11 -12.52
C PRO A 18 10.62 12.79 -11.96
N LEU A 19 9.77 11.98 -11.34
CA LEU A 19 10.11 10.63 -10.84
C LEU A 19 10.76 9.76 -11.92
N TYR A 20 10.23 9.80 -13.15
CA TYR A 20 10.78 8.97 -14.25
C TYR A 20 12.23 9.31 -14.59
N ARG A 21 12.65 10.55 -14.31
CA ARG A 21 14.03 11.03 -14.53
C ARG A 21 14.95 10.83 -13.31
N ASP A 22 14.38 10.42 -12.15
CA ASP A 22 15.19 10.12 -10.95
C ASP A 22 16.07 8.89 -11.21
N PRO A 23 17.40 8.98 -11.04
CA PRO A 23 18.31 7.85 -11.27
C PRO A 23 17.99 6.61 -10.42
N ARG A 24 17.41 6.79 -9.21
CA ARG A 24 17.00 5.69 -8.34
C ARG A 24 15.80 4.97 -8.93
N PHE A 25 14.81 5.71 -9.44
CA PHE A 25 13.65 5.12 -10.11
C PHE A 25 14.05 4.43 -11.42
N GLN A 26 14.96 5.05 -12.22
CA GLN A 26 15.52 4.41 -13.42
C GLN A 26 16.25 3.10 -13.07
N TRP A 27 16.96 3.08 -11.96
CA TRP A 27 17.60 1.86 -11.48
C TRP A 27 16.55 0.79 -11.14
N LEU A 28 15.47 1.14 -10.42
CA LEU A 28 14.36 0.22 -10.09
C LEU A 28 13.65 -0.29 -11.34
N LEU A 29 13.43 0.54 -12.36
CA LEU A 29 12.82 0.14 -13.63
C LEU A 29 13.62 -0.96 -14.35
N ASN A 30 14.94 -0.88 -14.26
CA ASN A 30 15.86 -1.80 -14.94
C ASN A 30 16.29 -2.98 -14.07
N HIS A 31 16.07 -2.90 -12.76
CA HIS A 31 16.48 -3.92 -11.80
C HIS A 31 15.42 -5.04 -11.73
N ARG A 32 15.79 -6.22 -12.22
CA ARG A 32 14.91 -7.40 -12.19
C ARG A 32 15.06 -8.26 -10.93
N GLY A 33 16.00 -7.92 -10.04
CA GLY A 33 16.25 -8.57 -8.74
C GLY A 33 16.56 -10.07 -8.82
N ALA A 34 17.62 -10.50 -8.15
CA ALA A 34 17.84 -11.91 -7.88
C ALA A 34 16.75 -12.38 -6.89
N GLY A 35 16.08 -13.49 -7.19
CA GLY A 35 15.08 -14.07 -6.27
C GLY A 35 13.63 -13.67 -6.53
N ASN A 36 13.32 -12.93 -7.59
CA ASN A 36 11.96 -12.76 -8.04
C ASN A 36 11.59 -13.86 -9.04
N PRO A 37 10.85 -14.90 -8.65
CA PRO A 37 10.49 -16.01 -9.55
C PRO A 37 9.59 -15.57 -10.72
N ASN A 38 9.00 -14.35 -10.64
CA ASN A 38 8.05 -13.83 -11.63
C ASN A 38 8.61 -12.68 -12.47
N GLY A 39 9.93 -12.42 -12.45
CA GLY A 39 10.57 -11.46 -13.36
C GLY A 39 10.30 -9.98 -13.11
N GLY A 40 9.84 -9.58 -11.94
CA GLY A 40 9.56 -8.20 -11.51
C GLY A 40 8.09 -8.01 -11.17
N ARG A 41 7.81 -7.43 -9.99
CA ARG A 41 6.45 -7.01 -9.62
C ARG A 41 6.26 -5.57 -10.07
N GLY A 42 5.35 -5.36 -11.01
CA GLY A 42 4.92 -4.03 -11.46
C GLY A 42 6.06 -3.16 -12.03
N VAL A 43 5.69 -2.13 -12.76
CA VAL A 43 6.62 -1.14 -13.30
C VAL A 43 7.30 -0.41 -12.13
N GLY A 44 8.65 -0.39 -12.09
CA GLY A 44 9.43 0.30 -11.07
C GLY A 44 9.07 -0.10 -9.64
N TRP A 45 8.68 -1.38 -9.44
CA TRP A 45 8.36 -1.94 -8.13
C TRP A 45 7.23 -1.17 -7.40
N PHE A 46 6.29 -0.60 -8.17
CA PHE A 46 5.18 0.24 -7.68
C PHE A 46 5.61 1.52 -6.95
N ALA A 47 6.88 1.93 -7.04
CA ALA A 47 7.39 3.14 -6.38
C ALA A 47 6.70 4.44 -6.87
N TRP A 48 5.94 4.38 -7.94
CA TRP A 48 5.15 5.49 -8.48
C TRP A 48 3.84 5.76 -7.71
N LYS A 49 3.35 4.82 -6.88
CA LYS A 49 2.05 4.97 -6.19
C LYS A 49 1.90 6.26 -5.39
N PRO A 50 2.84 6.64 -4.50
CA PRO A 50 2.70 7.91 -3.77
C PRO A 50 2.67 9.13 -4.68
N VAL A 51 3.38 9.12 -5.82
CA VAL A 51 3.41 10.24 -6.76
C VAL A 51 2.08 10.40 -7.50
N VAL A 52 1.45 9.30 -7.89
CA VAL A 52 0.09 9.31 -8.47
C VAL A 52 -0.92 9.92 -7.49
N ILE A 53 -0.86 9.53 -6.21
CA ILE A 53 -1.77 10.05 -5.20
C ILE A 53 -1.51 11.54 -4.94
N GLN A 54 -0.26 11.97 -4.87
CA GLN A 54 0.12 13.38 -4.73
C GLN A 54 -0.36 14.23 -5.91
N ASP A 55 -0.23 13.73 -7.15
CA ASP A 55 -0.75 14.42 -8.34
C ASP A 55 -2.28 14.55 -8.27
N ALA A 56 -2.99 13.48 -7.91
CA ALA A 56 -4.45 13.52 -7.76
C ALA A 56 -4.87 14.56 -6.70
N LEU A 57 -4.24 14.57 -5.53
CA LEU A 57 -4.52 15.53 -4.46
C LEU A 57 -4.22 16.98 -4.87
N SER A 58 -3.20 17.20 -5.72
CA SER A 58 -2.84 18.54 -6.21
C SER A 58 -3.89 19.15 -7.14
N ARG A 59 -4.79 18.33 -7.69
CA ARG A 59 -5.89 18.72 -8.60
C ARG A 59 -7.22 18.91 -7.88
N CYS A 60 -7.26 18.69 -6.58
CA CYS A 60 -8.43 18.78 -5.73
C CYS A 60 -8.43 20.08 -4.92
N ASP A 61 -9.61 20.55 -4.55
CA ASP A 61 -9.74 21.64 -3.59
C ASP A 61 -9.42 21.15 -2.16
N PRO A 62 -8.91 22.03 -1.28
CA PRO A 62 -8.68 21.68 0.11
C PRO A 62 -9.95 21.15 0.79
N GLY A 63 -9.86 19.96 1.37
CA GLY A 63 -10.98 19.26 1.99
C GLY A 63 -11.56 18.12 1.14
N ASP A 64 -11.32 18.10 -0.16
CA ASP A 64 -11.69 16.98 -1.02
C ASP A 64 -10.93 15.71 -0.63
N ILE A 65 -11.51 14.55 -0.91
CA ILE A 65 -10.89 13.26 -0.57
C ILE A 65 -10.64 12.46 -1.83
N VAL A 66 -9.40 12.04 -1.99
CA VAL A 66 -8.95 11.13 -3.05
C VAL A 66 -8.97 9.70 -2.53
N LEU A 67 -9.72 8.83 -3.20
CA LEU A 67 -9.63 7.39 -3.05
C LEU A 67 -8.72 6.84 -4.15
N TYR A 68 -7.57 6.28 -3.76
CA TYR A 68 -6.74 5.48 -4.66
C TYR A 68 -7.23 4.04 -4.69
N THR A 69 -7.30 3.44 -5.89
CA THR A 69 -7.51 2.00 -6.06
C THR A 69 -6.56 1.45 -7.12
N ASP A 70 -6.07 0.21 -6.94
CA ASP A 70 -5.44 -0.53 -8.04
C ASP A 70 -6.47 -0.79 -9.16
N ALA A 71 -6.04 -0.84 -10.41
CA ALA A 71 -6.90 -0.93 -11.59
C ALA A 71 -7.73 -2.23 -11.69
N ASP A 72 -7.39 -3.25 -10.92
CA ASP A 72 -8.13 -4.50 -10.81
C ASP A 72 -9.25 -4.48 -9.75
N THR A 73 -9.42 -3.35 -9.07
CA THR A 73 -10.39 -3.16 -7.98
C THR A 73 -11.55 -2.26 -8.46
N TYR A 74 -12.78 -2.74 -8.34
CA TYR A 74 -13.97 -2.01 -8.77
C TYR A 74 -15.07 -1.99 -7.69
N PRO A 75 -15.90 -0.93 -7.62
CA PRO A 75 -16.96 -0.84 -6.63
C PRO A 75 -18.10 -1.80 -6.94
N VAL A 76 -18.66 -2.42 -5.89
CA VAL A 76 -19.85 -3.29 -5.93
C VAL A 76 -20.99 -2.77 -5.07
N ALA A 77 -20.74 -1.75 -4.26
CA ALA A 77 -21.74 -1.04 -3.45
C ALA A 77 -21.38 0.45 -3.33
N PRO A 78 -22.32 1.32 -2.90
CA PRO A 78 -22.03 2.72 -2.61
C PRO A 78 -20.97 2.84 -1.53
N PHE A 79 -19.91 3.63 -1.77
CA PHE A 79 -18.74 3.74 -0.89
C PHE A 79 -18.53 5.15 -0.28
N GLY A 80 -19.56 6.01 -0.33
CA GLY A 80 -19.52 7.36 0.26
C GLY A 80 -19.19 7.38 1.75
N VAL A 81 -19.55 6.32 2.48
CA VAL A 81 -19.21 6.16 3.91
C VAL A 81 -17.71 6.22 4.19
N LEU A 82 -16.86 5.82 3.23
CA LEU A 82 -15.40 5.90 3.38
C LEU A 82 -14.91 7.34 3.34
N TYR A 83 -15.52 8.20 2.51
CA TYR A 83 -15.19 9.63 2.47
C TYR A 83 -15.56 10.33 3.77
N GLU A 84 -16.76 10.04 4.28
CA GLU A 84 -17.23 10.58 5.55
C GLU A 84 -16.33 10.16 6.72
N GLU A 85 -15.95 8.89 6.75
CA GLU A 85 -15.05 8.38 7.79
C GLU A 85 -13.63 8.96 7.66
N CYS A 86 -13.09 9.07 6.44
CA CYS A 86 -11.78 9.68 6.19
C CYS A 86 -11.74 11.14 6.67
N ALA A 87 -12.77 11.95 6.34
CA ALA A 87 -12.88 13.33 6.79
C ALA A 87 -12.93 13.45 8.33
N ARG A 88 -13.65 12.51 8.98
CA ARG A 88 -13.79 12.47 10.44
C ARG A 88 -12.50 12.05 11.17
N ARG A 89 -11.54 11.43 10.47
CA ARG A 89 -10.31 10.83 10.98
C ARG A 89 -9.06 11.53 10.49
N ASP A 90 -9.04 12.83 10.56
CA ASP A 90 -7.88 13.64 10.20
C ASP A 90 -7.38 13.46 8.76
N GLY A 91 -8.25 13.02 7.84
CA GLY A 91 -7.99 13.01 6.41
C GLY A 91 -7.08 11.89 5.90
N ILE A 92 -6.88 10.83 6.69
CA ILE A 92 -6.18 9.61 6.25
C ILE A 92 -7.02 8.40 6.64
N MET A 93 -7.27 7.48 5.67
CA MET A 93 -7.94 6.21 5.95
C MET A 93 -7.20 5.07 5.24
N LEU A 94 -6.61 4.18 6.03
CA LEU A 94 -5.80 3.05 5.58
C LEU A 94 -6.44 1.73 6.01
N PHE A 95 -6.07 0.63 5.34
CA PHE A 95 -6.73 -0.66 5.55
C PHE A 95 -5.73 -1.75 5.88
N SER A 96 -6.16 -2.73 6.67
CA SER A 96 -5.34 -3.88 7.08
C SER A 96 -5.38 -5.00 6.06
N ALA A 97 -4.25 -5.63 5.79
CA ALA A 97 -4.19 -6.91 5.11
C ALA A 97 -4.61 -8.01 6.11
N VAL A 98 -5.79 -8.57 5.92
CA VAL A 98 -6.40 -9.50 6.87
C VAL A 98 -5.50 -10.70 7.14
N GLY A 99 -5.22 -10.96 8.42
CA GLY A 99 -4.42 -12.09 8.87
C GLY A 99 -2.93 -12.01 8.52
N CYS A 100 -2.43 -10.85 8.10
CA CYS A 100 -1.05 -10.65 7.71
C CYS A 100 -0.29 -9.82 8.75
N LEU A 101 0.75 -10.39 9.35
CA LEU A 101 1.67 -9.66 10.23
C LEU A 101 2.86 -9.13 9.42
N ASN A 102 3.38 -7.97 9.82
CA ASN A 102 4.46 -7.31 9.11
C ASN A 102 5.76 -8.12 9.09
N GLN A 103 6.05 -8.92 10.13
CA GLN A 103 7.20 -9.83 10.18
C GLN A 103 7.27 -10.83 9.02
N TRP A 104 6.13 -11.14 8.40
CA TRP A 104 6.09 -12.10 7.29
C TRP A 104 6.34 -11.43 5.92
N TYR A 105 6.21 -10.08 5.87
CA TYR A 105 6.16 -9.36 4.60
C TYR A 105 7.09 -8.15 4.52
N THR A 106 7.93 -7.94 5.53
CA THR A 106 8.91 -6.85 5.52
C THR A 106 10.29 -7.38 5.86
N LYS A 107 11.21 -7.33 4.89
CA LYS A 107 12.60 -7.75 5.11
C LYS A 107 13.32 -6.83 6.08
N ARG A 108 14.33 -7.38 6.76
CA ARG A 108 15.04 -6.67 7.83
C ARG A 108 15.78 -5.43 7.34
N ASP A 109 16.37 -5.44 6.13
CA ASP A 109 17.00 -4.24 5.59
C ASP A 109 16.04 -3.04 5.51
N CYS A 110 14.77 -3.26 5.18
CA CYS A 110 13.76 -2.20 5.18
C CYS A 110 13.52 -1.65 6.59
N LEU A 111 13.38 -2.54 7.58
CA LEU A 111 13.21 -2.15 8.99
C LEU A 111 14.41 -1.34 9.49
N VAL A 112 15.63 -1.83 9.24
CA VAL A 112 16.89 -1.16 9.67
C VAL A 112 17.07 0.18 8.97
N ALA A 113 16.86 0.24 7.64
CA ALA A 113 17.03 1.46 6.86
C ALA A 113 16.08 2.57 7.31
N MET A 114 14.83 2.20 7.66
CA MET A 114 13.83 3.14 8.16
C MET A 114 13.96 3.44 9.66
N GLY A 115 14.92 2.83 10.38
CA GLY A 115 15.09 3.00 11.82
C GLY A 115 13.97 2.39 12.65
N MET A 116 13.36 1.29 12.15
CA MET A 116 12.19 0.63 12.72
C MET A 116 12.41 -0.85 13.01
N ASP A 117 13.68 -1.27 13.23
CA ASP A 117 14.02 -2.67 13.51
C ASP A 117 13.78 -3.01 14.99
N ASP A 118 12.51 -2.99 15.38
CA ASP A 118 12.05 -3.40 16.70
C ASP A 118 10.73 -4.19 16.64
N ASP A 119 10.36 -4.85 17.75
CA ASP A 119 9.21 -5.72 17.86
C ASP A 119 7.87 -5.01 17.61
N LYS A 120 7.79 -3.71 17.93
CA LYS A 120 6.60 -2.89 17.68
C LYS A 120 6.24 -2.86 16.19
N TYR A 121 7.23 -2.75 15.33
CA TYR A 121 7.03 -2.71 13.88
C TYR A 121 7.04 -4.10 13.24
N ARG A 122 7.76 -5.06 13.83
CA ARG A 122 7.78 -6.45 13.33
C ARG A 122 6.42 -7.13 13.51
N PHE A 123 5.83 -7.04 14.69
CA PHE A 123 4.59 -7.74 15.03
C PHE A 123 3.32 -6.95 14.78
N CYS A 124 3.42 -5.80 14.13
CA CYS A 124 2.25 -5.02 13.78
C CYS A 124 1.44 -5.64 12.63
N GLN A 125 0.20 -5.21 12.50
CA GLN A 125 -0.68 -5.60 11.40
C GLN A 125 -0.17 -5.03 10.08
N HIS A 126 -0.04 -5.85 9.05
CA HIS A 126 0.36 -5.39 7.71
C HIS A 126 -0.77 -4.59 7.05
N ALA A 127 -0.43 -3.47 6.40
CA ALA A 127 -1.39 -2.60 5.72
C ALA A 127 -1.55 -2.99 4.25
N VAL A 128 -2.71 -2.68 3.67
CA VAL A 128 -3.00 -2.86 2.24
C VAL A 128 -2.59 -1.63 1.47
N ALA A 129 -1.84 -1.77 0.37
CA ALA A 129 -1.48 -0.67 -0.53
C ALA A 129 -2.26 -0.71 -1.88
N ARG A 130 -3.43 -1.36 -1.92
CA ARG A 130 -4.28 -1.45 -3.12
C ARG A 130 -5.44 -0.46 -3.14
N PHE A 131 -5.85 0.05 -1.99
CA PHE A 131 -6.76 1.19 -1.84
C PHE A 131 -6.52 1.91 -0.52
N MET A 132 -6.68 3.22 -0.55
CA MET A 132 -6.45 4.12 0.56
C MET A 132 -7.08 5.49 0.27
N LEU A 133 -7.40 6.25 1.30
CA LEU A 133 -7.97 7.59 1.14
C LEU A 133 -7.08 8.63 1.81
N PHE A 134 -6.96 9.77 1.12
CA PHE A 134 -6.25 10.95 1.61
C PHE A 134 -7.05 12.22 1.31
N GLN A 135 -7.03 13.18 2.25
CA GLN A 135 -7.68 14.47 2.10
C GLN A 135 -6.73 15.52 1.54
N ALA A 136 -7.18 16.25 0.53
CA ALA A 136 -6.45 17.36 -0.08
C ALA A 136 -6.29 18.52 0.91
N GLY A 137 -5.11 19.15 0.90
CA GLY A 137 -4.76 20.22 1.81
C GLY A 137 -4.42 19.78 3.24
N ASN A 138 -4.49 18.48 3.53
CA ASN A 138 -4.12 17.94 4.83
C ASN A 138 -2.59 17.77 4.95
N GLN A 139 -1.96 18.48 5.89
CA GLN A 139 -0.50 18.46 6.04
C GLN A 139 0.02 17.07 6.43
N ARG A 140 -0.68 16.38 7.33
CA ARG A 140 -0.31 15.03 7.76
C ARG A 140 -0.34 14.01 6.59
N ALA A 141 -1.34 14.11 5.71
CA ALA A 141 -1.42 13.31 4.50
C ALA A 141 -0.26 13.62 3.53
N ASN A 142 0.06 14.91 3.37
CA ASN A 142 1.20 15.33 2.54
C ASN A 142 2.53 14.82 3.08
N ASP A 143 2.76 14.91 4.40
CA ASP A 143 3.97 14.43 5.05
C ASP A 143 4.12 12.91 4.91
N PHE A 144 3.02 12.17 5.12
CA PHE A 144 2.99 10.72 4.93
C PHE A 144 3.35 10.33 3.49
N LEU A 145 2.73 10.95 2.50
CA LEU A 145 2.96 10.66 1.08
C LEU A 145 4.37 11.07 0.64
N ALA A 146 4.90 12.18 1.14
CA ALA A 146 6.26 12.62 0.85
C ALA A 146 7.29 11.63 1.43
N GLU A 147 7.09 11.14 2.64
CA GLU A 147 7.96 10.15 3.26
C GLU A 147 7.85 8.79 2.55
N TRP A 148 6.64 8.39 2.13
CA TRP A 148 6.45 7.19 1.33
C TRP A 148 7.19 7.29 -0.02
N ALA A 149 7.04 8.42 -0.74
CA ALA A 149 7.75 8.67 -1.99
C ALA A 149 9.29 8.65 -1.83
N TYR A 150 9.81 9.07 -0.69
CA TYR A 150 11.24 9.02 -0.38
C TYR A 150 11.74 7.58 -0.21
N TRP A 151 11.07 6.78 0.65
CA TRP A 151 11.52 5.44 1.00
C TRP A 151 11.30 4.40 -0.10
N VAL A 152 10.29 4.55 -0.95
CA VAL A 152 10.08 3.64 -2.09
C VAL A 152 11.17 3.74 -3.16
N LEU A 153 12.05 4.70 -3.08
CA LEU A 153 13.21 4.82 -3.96
C LEU A 153 14.49 4.24 -3.37
N ASP A 154 14.45 3.75 -2.12
CA ASP A 154 15.59 3.08 -1.51
C ASP A 154 15.60 1.58 -1.86
N PRO A 155 16.63 1.06 -2.55
CA PRO A 155 16.68 -0.36 -2.92
C PRO A 155 16.57 -1.32 -1.72
N ARG A 156 17.05 -0.91 -0.55
CA ARG A 156 16.96 -1.70 0.69
C ARG A 156 15.52 -1.90 1.14
N CYS A 157 14.61 -0.98 0.77
CA CYS A 157 13.19 -1.02 1.09
C CYS A 157 12.33 -1.56 -0.06
N GLN A 158 12.89 -1.73 -1.27
CA GLN A 158 12.10 -2.05 -2.46
C GLN A 158 12.41 -3.39 -3.10
N THR A 159 13.63 -3.87 -3.00
CA THR A 159 14.03 -5.06 -3.74
C THR A 159 13.91 -6.35 -2.92
N PHE A 160 13.93 -7.50 -3.62
CA PHE A 160 13.99 -8.83 -3.00
C PHE A 160 15.41 -9.29 -2.70
N GLU A 161 16.41 -8.43 -2.91
CA GLU A 161 17.78 -8.76 -2.52
C GLU A 161 17.84 -9.18 -1.04
N PRO A 162 18.65 -10.17 -0.72
CA PRO A 162 18.84 -10.60 0.67
C PRO A 162 19.22 -9.43 1.56
N SER A 163 18.79 -9.46 2.82
CA SER A 163 19.16 -8.45 3.80
C SER A 163 20.67 -8.45 4.03
N ALA A 164 21.29 -7.27 3.96
CA ALA A 164 22.73 -7.04 4.09
C ALA A 164 23.10 -6.20 5.32
N LEU A 165 22.16 -5.41 5.86
CA LEU A 165 22.41 -4.57 7.04
C LEU A 165 22.38 -5.38 8.33
N ALA A 166 21.57 -6.45 8.37
CA ALA A 166 21.52 -7.38 9.49
C ALA A 166 21.02 -8.76 8.99
N PRO A 167 21.30 -9.87 9.72
CA PRO A 167 20.74 -11.18 9.41
C PRO A 167 19.21 -11.14 9.33
N GLU A 168 18.63 -11.79 8.30
CA GLU A 168 17.18 -11.79 8.10
C GLU A 168 16.44 -12.51 9.23
N TYR A 169 15.22 -12.10 9.49
CA TYR A 169 14.34 -12.77 10.43
C TYR A 169 13.78 -14.06 9.83
N PRO A 170 13.79 -15.19 10.60
CA PRO A 170 13.37 -16.49 10.07
C PRO A 170 11.89 -16.56 9.70
N GLU A 171 11.08 -15.62 10.17
CA GLU A 171 9.64 -15.56 9.89
C GLU A 171 9.32 -14.93 8.53
N LEU A 172 10.28 -14.28 7.87
CA LEU A 172 10.06 -13.63 6.58
C LEU A 172 9.61 -14.66 5.52
N ILE A 173 8.45 -14.43 4.94
CA ILE A 173 7.91 -15.22 3.82
C ILE A 173 8.32 -14.58 2.49
N GLU A 174 8.04 -13.29 2.34
CA GLU A 174 8.43 -12.48 1.19
C GLU A 174 8.45 -10.99 1.55
N HIS A 175 9.26 -10.21 0.88
CA HIS A 175 9.18 -8.76 1.01
C HIS A 175 8.10 -8.18 0.09
N ARG A 176 7.28 -7.25 0.60
CA ARG A 176 6.16 -6.66 -0.12
C ARG A 176 6.44 -5.25 -0.66
N THR A 177 7.69 -4.93 -0.91
CA THR A 177 8.14 -3.72 -1.62
C THR A 177 7.51 -2.42 -1.07
N GLU A 178 6.84 -1.62 -1.89
CA GLU A 178 6.19 -0.37 -1.51
C GLU A 178 5.14 -0.54 -0.39
N GLN A 179 4.49 -1.71 -0.35
CA GLN A 179 3.49 -2.01 0.69
C GLN A 179 4.14 -2.21 2.06
N SER A 180 5.36 -2.75 2.12
CA SER A 180 6.14 -2.87 3.36
C SER A 180 6.49 -1.50 3.91
N VAL A 181 6.98 -0.58 3.07
CA VAL A 181 7.23 0.82 3.44
C VAL A 181 5.95 1.49 3.91
N PHE A 182 4.86 1.35 3.17
CA PHE A 182 3.55 1.89 3.51
C PHE A 182 3.07 1.40 4.88
N THR A 183 3.23 0.11 5.17
CA THR A 183 2.90 -0.48 6.48
C THR A 183 3.68 0.16 7.61
N LEU A 184 5.00 0.29 7.46
CA LEU A 184 5.86 0.91 8.46
C LEU A 184 5.46 2.36 8.74
N LEU A 185 5.16 3.12 7.69
CA LEU A 185 4.69 4.50 7.82
C LEU A 185 3.32 4.59 8.49
N ALA A 186 2.36 3.72 8.14
CA ALA A 186 1.07 3.67 8.80
C ALA A 186 1.22 3.56 10.33
N HIS A 187 2.08 2.67 10.80
CA HIS A 187 2.34 2.50 12.23
C HIS A 187 3.21 3.60 12.83
N LYS A 188 4.16 4.18 12.08
CA LYS A 188 4.94 5.34 12.53
C LYS A 188 4.06 6.54 12.78
N TYR A 189 3.13 6.81 11.87
CA TYR A 189 2.17 7.91 11.98
C TYR A 189 1.03 7.60 12.95
N GLY A 190 0.94 6.38 13.49
CA GLY A 190 -0.11 5.98 14.44
C GLY A 190 -1.49 5.87 13.78
N GLU A 191 -1.54 5.56 12.49
CA GLU A 191 -2.80 5.44 11.76
C GLU A 191 -3.58 4.18 12.19
N LYS A 192 -4.88 4.33 12.37
CA LYS A 192 -5.77 3.18 12.49
C LYS A 192 -5.85 2.45 11.14
N LEU A 193 -5.63 1.14 11.16
CA LEU A 193 -5.92 0.29 10.01
C LEU A 193 -7.36 -0.23 10.11
N TYR A 194 -8.18 0.15 9.15
CA TYR A 194 -9.56 -0.31 9.03
C TYR A 194 -9.63 -1.70 8.42
N ARG A 195 -10.76 -2.35 8.59
CA ARG A 195 -11.06 -3.58 7.86
C ARG A 195 -11.04 -3.30 6.35
N GLU A 196 -10.42 -4.17 5.58
CA GLU A 196 -10.39 -4.07 4.13
C GLU A 196 -11.81 -4.05 3.53
N ALA A 197 -12.15 -3.05 2.72
CA ALA A 197 -13.50 -2.84 2.21
C ALA A 197 -13.83 -3.72 0.97
N CYS A 198 -13.05 -4.77 0.71
CA CYS A 198 -13.28 -5.73 -0.36
C CYS A 198 -13.64 -7.13 0.19
N GLN A 199 -13.78 -8.10 -0.72
CA GLN A 199 -14.13 -9.49 -0.38
C GLN A 199 -13.20 -10.14 0.67
N PHE A 200 -11.97 -9.67 0.84
CA PHE A 200 -11.04 -10.21 1.83
C PHE A 200 -11.31 -9.74 3.25
N GLY A 201 -11.93 -8.57 3.40
CA GLY A 201 -12.26 -8.00 4.70
C GLY A 201 -13.47 -8.61 5.38
N GLU A 202 -14.26 -9.43 4.70
CA GLU A 202 -15.50 -10.01 5.25
C GLU A 202 -15.29 -10.90 6.48
N SER A 203 -14.09 -11.45 6.65
CA SER A 203 -13.76 -12.34 7.77
C SER A 203 -13.37 -11.61 9.07
N VAL A 204 -13.22 -10.27 9.05
CA VAL A 204 -12.78 -9.46 10.19
C VAL A 204 -13.96 -8.63 10.73
N ASN A 205 -14.11 -8.60 12.06
CA ASN A 205 -15.32 -8.08 12.69
C ASN A 205 -15.29 -6.58 13.05
N ASP A 206 -14.12 -5.97 13.14
CA ASP A 206 -13.95 -4.70 13.86
C ASP A 206 -14.72 -3.50 13.27
N ASP A 207 -14.90 -3.42 11.95
CA ASP A 207 -15.58 -2.29 11.30
C ASP A 207 -16.81 -2.73 10.48
N ARG A 208 -17.42 -3.89 10.77
CA ARG A 208 -18.61 -4.39 10.05
C ARG A 208 -19.83 -3.50 10.19
N GLU A 209 -19.93 -2.79 11.29
CA GLU A 209 -21.02 -1.83 11.52
C GLU A 209 -20.87 -0.59 10.64
N LEU A 210 -19.63 -0.26 10.22
CA LEU A 210 -19.35 0.90 9.38
C LEU A 210 -19.69 0.63 7.92
N TYR A 211 -19.25 -0.52 7.38
CA TYR A 211 -19.52 -0.94 5.99
C TYR A 211 -19.37 -2.45 5.80
N GLY A 212 -20.09 -2.98 4.79
CA GLY A 212 -19.88 -4.33 4.25
C GLY A 212 -18.81 -4.36 3.16
N GLN A 213 -18.91 -5.31 2.22
CA GLN A 213 -18.10 -5.30 1.02
C GLN A 213 -18.50 -4.15 0.10
N LEU A 214 -17.58 -3.24 -0.19
CA LEU A 214 -17.80 -2.09 -1.07
C LEU A 214 -17.08 -2.24 -2.41
N PHE A 215 -15.98 -2.99 -2.43
CA PHE A 215 -15.16 -3.23 -3.61
C PHE A 215 -14.96 -4.72 -3.86
N HIS A 216 -14.64 -5.04 -5.11
CA HIS A 216 -14.22 -6.39 -5.50
C HIS A 216 -12.92 -6.30 -6.31
N GLN A 217 -11.94 -7.16 -5.99
CA GLN A 217 -10.70 -7.28 -6.74
C GLN A 217 -10.80 -8.45 -7.72
N LYS A 218 -10.59 -8.18 -9.02
CA LYS A 218 -10.58 -9.20 -10.08
C LYS A 218 -9.39 -10.16 -9.94
N GLY A 219 -9.58 -11.39 -10.46
CA GLY A 219 -8.50 -12.38 -10.53
C GLY A 219 -8.18 -13.08 -9.21
N THR A 220 -8.92 -12.78 -8.16
CA THR A 220 -8.75 -13.37 -6.83
C THR A 220 -9.87 -14.36 -6.45
N ASP A 221 -10.76 -14.67 -7.38
CA ASP A 221 -11.84 -15.66 -7.23
C ASP A 221 -11.31 -17.10 -7.18
N ARG A 222 -10.17 -17.33 -6.52
CA ARG A 222 -9.70 -18.68 -6.22
C ARG A 222 -10.63 -19.27 -5.16
N PRO A 223 -11.10 -20.49 -5.32
CA PRO A 223 -11.90 -21.15 -4.30
C PRO A 223 -11.11 -21.12 -2.98
N LYS A 224 -11.75 -20.67 -1.91
CA LYS A 224 -11.18 -20.70 -0.55
C LYS A 224 -10.72 -22.14 -0.30
N SER A 225 -9.44 -22.32 0.03
CA SER A 225 -8.98 -23.62 0.50
C SER A 225 -9.83 -24.02 1.70
N PRO A 226 -10.33 -25.26 1.79
CA PRO A 226 -11.17 -25.72 2.90
C PRO A 226 -10.55 -25.56 4.28
N ASN A 227 -9.26 -25.29 4.36
CA ASN A 227 -8.48 -25.28 5.59
C ASN A 227 -7.93 -23.91 5.99
N GLY A 228 -8.52 -22.80 5.54
CA GLY A 228 -8.15 -21.46 6.05
C GLY A 228 -6.67 -21.08 5.93
N SER A 229 -5.87 -21.83 5.17
CA SER A 229 -4.45 -21.55 5.00
C SER A 229 -4.27 -20.37 4.05
N VAL A 230 -3.78 -19.30 4.61
CA VAL A 230 -3.24 -18.13 3.95
C VAL A 230 -2.36 -18.53 2.76
N PHE A 231 -2.65 -17.94 1.64
CA PHE A 231 -1.99 -18.00 0.35
C PHE A 231 -0.52 -18.43 0.38
N ARG A 232 -0.24 -19.67 0.01
CA ARG A 232 1.04 -20.05 -0.56
C ARG A 232 0.90 -19.90 -2.08
N ASN A 233 1.52 -18.88 -2.66
CA ASN A 233 1.80 -18.89 -4.07
C ASN A 233 2.84 -19.99 -4.32
N THR A 234 2.44 -21.05 -4.97
CA THR A 234 3.35 -21.98 -5.65
C THR A 234 3.79 -21.36 -6.97
#